data_2e1d4ec7bf12373299192731d83db86c
#
_entry.id   2e1d4ec7bf12373299192731d83db86c
#
_cell.length_a   1.000
_cell.length_b   1.000
_cell.length_c   1.000
_cell.angle_alpha   90.00
_cell.angle_beta   90.00
_cell.angle_gamma   90.00
#
_symmetry.space_group_name_H-M   'P 1'
#
loop_
_entity.id
_entity.type
_entity.pdbx_description
1 polymer ?
#
loop_
_entity_poly.entity_id
_entity_poly.type
_entity_poly.pdbx_seq_one_letter_code
_entity_poly.pdbx_strand_id
1 'polypeptide(L)'
;TEGEISLFTDGKFCKSERGELQLTEYGISGIPVFQLSTYAVRAVREGHKAELHINFMPELSEEELKKLLYARKKACPYKKEKELLVGLFPEKLIKILISQKQLVSAIREFPLEVQDGMSFSQAQVCSGGVDTSQVNSQTMESKLCRGLYFAGELLDIDGTCGGYNLQWAWSSGAVAGNFQSHIQRHSSKKRLQKH
;
A
#
# COMPACT_ATOMS: atom_id res chain seq x y z
N THR A 1 9.93 3.79 11.60
CA THR A 1 9.41 3.09 12.79
C THR A 1 8.45 2.01 12.37
N GLU A 2 8.42 0.89 13.07
CA GLU A 2 7.35 -0.09 12.88
C GLU A 2 6.03 0.45 13.44
N GLY A 3 4.92 0.04 12.82
CA GLY A 3 3.59 0.45 13.24
C GLY A 3 2.50 -0.30 12.48
N GLU A 4 1.26 -0.07 12.88
CA GLU A 4 0.06 -0.52 12.18
C GLU A 4 -0.74 0.70 11.75
N ILE A 5 -1.22 0.68 10.51
CA ILE A 5 -2.08 1.74 9.97
C ILE A 5 -3.44 1.13 9.66
N SER A 6 -4.48 1.79 10.12
CA SER A 6 -5.87 1.45 9.80
C SER A 6 -6.51 2.57 8.97
N LEU A 7 -7.07 2.20 7.83
CA LEU A 7 -7.81 3.12 6.96
C LEU A 7 -9.29 3.11 7.31
N PHE A 8 -9.84 4.31 7.44
CA PHE A 8 -11.27 4.56 7.62
C PHE A 8 -11.79 5.43 6.47
N THR A 9 -12.94 5.08 5.93
CA THR A 9 -13.67 5.89 4.94
C THR A 9 -15.03 6.25 5.50
N ASP A 10 -15.32 7.55 5.59
CA ASP A 10 -16.54 8.10 6.23
C ASP A 10 -16.77 7.52 7.64
N GLY A 11 -15.69 7.37 8.40
CA GLY A 11 -15.71 6.82 9.76
C GLY A 11 -15.88 5.31 9.86
N LYS A 12 -15.95 4.57 8.73
CA LYS A 12 -16.02 3.11 8.71
C LYS A 12 -14.65 2.50 8.46
N PHE A 13 -14.28 1.50 9.25
CA PHE A 13 -13.06 0.73 9.03
C PHE A 13 -13.08 0.03 7.67
N CYS A 14 -12.01 0.17 6.92
CA CYS A 14 -11.83 -0.47 5.61
C CYS A 14 -10.79 -1.57 5.63
N LYS A 15 -9.56 -1.25 6.07
CA LYS A 15 -8.43 -2.16 6.01
C LYS A 15 -7.34 -1.70 6.96
N SER A 16 -6.52 -2.64 7.46
CA SER A 16 -5.28 -2.33 8.18
C SER A 16 -4.09 -3.07 7.58
N GLU A 17 -2.92 -2.46 7.71
CA GLU A 17 -1.64 -3.01 7.30
C GLU A 17 -0.58 -2.70 8.36
N ARG A 18 0.35 -3.64 8.58
CA ARG A 18 1.43 -3.51 9.56
C ARG A 18 2.80 -3.61 8.89
N GLY A 19 3.74 -2.81 9.36
CA GLY A 19 5.14 -2.84 8.91
C GLY A 19 5.87 -1.53 9.17
N GLU A 20 6.98 -1.34 8.47
CA GLU A 20 7.81 -0.15 8.63
C GLU A 20 7.15 1.09 8.01
N LEU A 21 6.99 2.11 8.85
CA LEU A 21 6.44 3.42 8.49
C LEU A 21 7.57 4.45 8.39
N GLN A 22 7.58 5.19 7.30
CA GLN A 22 8.46 6.34 7.09
C GLN A 22 7.64 7.61 7.28
N LEU A 23 8.02 8.38 8.32
CA LEU A 23 7.38 9.66 8.62
C LEU A 23 8.20 10.76 7.95
N THR A 24 7.56 11.54 7.09
CA THR A 24 8.17 12.64 6.34
C THR A 24 7.55 13.99 6.72
N GLU A 25 8.10 15.09 6.25
CA GLU A 25 7.56 16.43 6.51
C GLU A 25 6.21 16.68 5.81
N TYR A 26 5.92 15.93 4.74
CA TYR A 26 4.73 16.07 3.91
C TYR A 26 3.74 14.91 4.03
N GLY A 27 4.02 13.94 4.89
CA GLY A 27 3.11 12.79 5.09
C GLY A 27 3.82 11.53 5.55
N ILE A 28 3.23 10.40 5.20
CA ILE A 28 3.73 9.08 5.55
C ILE A 28 4.03 8.24 4.30
N SER A 29 4.97 7.32 4.42
CA SER A 29 5.37 6.38 3.37
C SER A 29 5.71 5.02 3.98
N GLY A 30 6.05 4.06 3.13
CA GLY A 30 6.39 2.68 3.52
C GLY A 30 5.41 1.68 2.93
N ILE A 31 5.75 0.39 3.03
CA ILE A 31 4.96 -0.69 2.42
C ILE A 31 3.50 -0.68 2.88
N PRO A 32 3.18 -0.52 4.18
CA PRO A 32 1.79 -0.44 4.64
C PRO A 32 1.01 0.72 4.00
N VAL A 33 1.68 1.86 3.82
CA VAL A 33 1.07 3.04 3.18
C VAL A 33 0.80 2.77 1.71
N PHE A 34 1.74 2.16 0.98
CA PHE A 34 1.54 1.80 -0.43
C PHE A 34 0.35 0.87 -0.62
N GLN A 35 0.18 -0.13 0.26
CA GLN A 35 -0.93 -1.08 0.19
C GLN A 35 -2.30 -0.45 0.49
N LEU A 36 -2.35 0.58 1.33
CA LEU A 36 -3.59 1.31 1.64
C LEU A 36 -3.86 2.46 0.67
N SER A 37 -2.85 2.97 -0.02
CA SER A 37 -2.93 4.19 -0.84
C SER A 37 -3.98 4.08 -1.94
N THR A 38 -4.08 2.95 -2.61
CA THR A 38 -5.09 2.72 -3.67
C THR A 38 -6.51 2.92 -3.14
N TYR A 39 -6.80 2.38 -1.96
CA TYR A 39 -8.12 2.50 -1.34
C TYR A 39 -8.37 3.94 -0.85
N ALA A 40 -7.38 4.53 -0.18
CA ALA A 40 -7.49 5.86 0.40
C ALA A 40 -7.64 6.94 -0.68
N VAL A 41 -6.79 6.92 -1.71
CA VAL A 41 -6.83 7.91 -2.80
C VAL A 41 -8.10 7.75 -3.64
N ARG A 42 -8.54 6.53 -3.90
CA ARG A 42 -9.82 6.28 -4.59
C ARG A 42 -10.98 6.89 -3.80
N ALA A 43 -11.07 6.61 -2.49
CA ALA A 43 -12.12 7.18 -1.64
C ALA A 43 -12.14 8.72 -1.69
N VAL A 44 -10.97 9.37 -1.57
CA VAL A 44 -10.88 10.84 -1.66
C VAL A 44 -11.33 11.36 -3.02
N ARG A 45 -10.93 10.73 -4.12
CA ARG A 45 -11.34 11.13 -5.49
C ARG A 45 -12.81 10.91 -5.75
N GLU A 46 -13.45 9.97 -5.09
CA GLU A 46 -14.90 9.73 -5.13
C GLU A 46 -15.68 10.68 -4.19
N GLY A 47 -14.98 11.56 -3.48
CA GLY A 47 -15.59 12.58 -2.59
C GLY A 47 -15.83 12.09 -1.17
N HIS A 48 -15.30 10.95 -0.79
CA HIS A 48 -15.36 10.41 0.57
C HIS A 48 -14.24 10.95 1.45
N LYS A 49 -14.48 11.03 2.75
CA LYS A 49 -13.43 11.36 3.73
C LYS A 49 -12.62 10.10 4.05
N ALA A 50 -11.31 10.15 3.80
CA ALA A 50 -10.40 9.07 4.17
C ALA A 50 -9.49 9.51 5.33
N GLU A 51 -9.40 8.69 6.36
CA GLU A 51 -8.58 8.91 7.54
C GLU A 51 -7.72 7.66 7.81
N LEU A 52 -6.45 7.89 8.15
CA LEU A 52 -5.54 6.86 8.64
C LEU A 52 -5.37 7.01 10.14
N HIS A 53 -5.49 5.92 10.87
CA HIS A 53 -5.14 5.85 12.28
C HIS A 53 -3.86 5.04 12.44
N ILE A 54 -2.82 5.63 13.03
CA ILE A 54 -1.52 4.99 13.21
C ILE A 54 -1.39 4.51 14.64
N ASN A 55 -1.09 3.22 14.81
CA ASN A 55 -0.64 2.64 16.05
C ASN A 55 0.88 2.44 15.97
N PHE A 56 1.63 3.21 16.76
CA PHE A 56 3.09 3.16 16.79
C PHE A 56 3.66 2.05 17.69
N MET A 57 2.82 1.35 18.45
CA MET A 57 3.20 0.20 19.31
C MET A 57 2.12 -0.89 19.24
N PRO A 58 1.91 -1.50 18.06
CA PRO A 58 0.84 -2.48 17.85
C PRO A 58 1.03 -3.79 18.63
N GLU A 59 2.25 -4.05 19.11
CA GLU A 59 2.58 -5.20 19.95
C GLU A 59 2.10 -5.07 21.39
N LEU A 60 1.75 -3.87 21.84
CA LEU A 60 1.27 -3.63 23.21
C LEU A 60 -0.22 -3.31 23.21
N SER A 61 -0.95 -3.91 24.13
CA SER A 61 -2.29 -3.47 24.50
C SER A 61 -2.24 -2.09 25.17
N GLU A 62 -3.37 -1.42 25.23
CA GLU A 62 -3.46 -0.11 25.91
C GLU A 62 -3.03 -0.19 27.37
N GLU A 63 -3.40 -1.27 28.06
CA GLU A 63 -3.04 -1.50 29.46
C GLU A 63 -1.54 -1.73 29.64
N GLU A 64 -0.91 -2.49 28.75
CA GLU A 64 0.53 -2.74 28.77
C GLU A 64 1.30 -1.48 28.48
N LEU A 65 0.86 -0.67 27.52
CA LEU A 65 1.46 0.64 27.25
C LEU A 65 1.35 1.56 28.47
N LYS A 66 0.20 1.65 29.12
CA LYS A 66 0.02 2.41 30.36
C LYS A 66 0.97 1.92 31.48
N LYS A 67 1.08 0.60 31.66
CA LYS A 67 2.01 0.00 32.63
C LYS A 67 3.46 0.33 32.31
N LEU A 68 3.86 0.25 31.03
CA LEU A 68 5.21 0.60 30.59
C LEU A 68 5.54 2.08 30.91
N LEU A 69 4.66 3.00 30.53
CA LEU A 69 4.86 4.43 30.77
C LEU A 69 4.91 4.75 32.26
N TYR A 70 4.04 4.13 33.06
CA TYR A 70 4.04 4.27 34.52
C TYR A 70 5.34 3.73 35.16
N ALA A 71 5.81 2.56 34.74
CA ALA A 71 7.05 1.97 35.22
C ALA A 71 8.26 2.86 34.93
N ARG A 72 8.34 3.43 33.71
CA ARG A 72 9.39 4.38 33.32
C ARG A 72 9.34 5.67 34.16
N LYS A 73 8.15 6.21 34.42
CA LYS A 73 7.96 7.38 35.28
C LYS A 73 8.37 7.09 36.73
N LYS A 74 8.03 5.92 37.23
CA LYS A 74 8.40 5.48 38.59
C LYS A 74 9.92 5.29 38.73
N ALA A 75 10.57 4.72 37.72
CA ALA A 75 12.01 4.49 37.73
C ALA A 75 12.82 5.80 37.58
N CYS A 76 12.27 6.79 36.90
CA CYS A 76 12.95 8.07 36.63
C CYS A 76 12.01 9.25 36.88
N PRO A 77 11.63 9.53 38.16
CA PRO A 77 10.63 10.56 38.50
C PRO A 77 11.10 11.99 38.16
N TYR A 78 12.39 12.19 38.05
CA TYR A 78 13.04 13.48 37.71
C TYR A 78 12.98 13.81 36.22
N LYS A 79 12.67 12.81 35.34
CA LYS A 79 12.60 13.01 33.90
C LYS A 79 11.28 13.68 33.50
N LYS A 80 11.37 14.57 32.50
CA LYS A 80 10.21 15.16 31.85
C LYS A 80 9.57 14.13 30.93
N GLU A 81 8.32 14.34 30.57
CA GLU A 81 7.52 13.40 29.76
C GLU A 81 8.22 13.02 28.44
N LYS A 82 8.79 14.01 27.72
CA LYS A 82 9.55 13.74 26.48
C LYS A 82 10.74 12.80 26.69
N GLU A 83 11.42 12.91 27.84
CA GLU A 83 12.60 12.10 28.15
C GLU A 83 12.23 10.67 28.51
N LEU A 84 10.97 10.45 28.97
CA LEU A 84 10.44 9.12 29.21
C LEU A 84 10.15 8.34 27.92
N LEU A 85 10.00 9.03 26.79
CA LEU A 85 9.76 8.41 25.48
C LEU A 85 11.05 8.16 24.70
N VAL A 86 12.19 8.67 25.14
CA VAL A 86 13.50 8.42 24.53
C VAL A 86 13.80 6.92 24.57
N GLY A 87 14.22 6.36 23.42
CA GLY A 87 14.45 4.93 23.24
C GLY A 87 13.19 4.12 22.87
N LEU A 88 11.99 4.73 22.92
CA LEU A 88 10.77 4.15 22.35
C LEU A 88 10.51 4.72 20.96
N PHE A 89 10.73 6.02 20.78
CA PHE A 89 10.43 6.72 19.53
C PHE A 89 11.57 7.67 19.12
N PRO A 90 11.69 7.97 17.81
CA PRO A 90 12.56 9.03 17.32
C PRO A 90 12.19 10.41 17.90
N GLU A 91 13.20 11.26 18.10
CA GLU A 91 12.99 12.57 18.77
C GLU A 91 11.93 13.46 18.09
N LYS A 92 11.89 13.46 16.76
CA LYS A 92 10.90 14.23 16.00
C LYS A 92 9.47 13.75 16.29
N LEU A 93 9.26 12.44 16.36
CA LEU A 93 7.95 11.85 16.67
C LEU A 93 7.56 12.13 18.13
N ILE A 94 8.51 12.05 19.07
CA ILE A 94 8.26 12.38 20.48
C ILE A 94 7.66 13.79 20.63
N LYS A 95 8.20 14.78 19.90
CA LYS A 95 7.70 16.17 19.94
C LYS A 95 6.23 16.25 19.51
N ILE A 96 5.85 15.47 18.52
CA ILE A 96 4.47 15.42 18.00
C ILE A 96 3.55 14.72 19.00
N LEU A 97 3.97 13.56 19.53
CA LEU A 97 3.16 12.77 20.47
C LEU A 97 2.86 13.53 21.77
N ILE A 98 3.86 14.20 22.34
CA ILE A 98 3.65 14.98 23.59
C ILE A 98 2.84 16.26 23.40
N SER A 99 2.69 16.75 22.16
CA SER A 99 1.81 17.89 21.88
C SER A 99 0.34 17.51 21.89
N GLN A 100 0.03 16.22 21.86
CA GLN A 100 -1.35 15.73 21.89
C GLN A 100 -1.89 15.72 23.33
N LYS A 101 -3.21 15.90 23.48
CA LYS A 101 -3.87 15.96 24.80
C LYS A 101 -3.77 14.67 25.60
N GLN A 102 -3.74 13.54 24.91
CA GLN A 102 -3.74 12.20 25.51
C GLN A 102 -2.63 11.34 24.88
N LEU A 103 -1.53 11.18 25.57
CA LEU A 103 -0.33 10.51 25.05
C LEU A 103 -0.59 9.06 24.64
N VAL A 104 -1.33 8.29 25.45
CA VAL A 104 -1.62 6.88 25.15
C VAL A 104 -2.44 6.75 23.87
N SER A 105 -3.46 7.57 23.72
CA SER A 105 -4.28 7.63 22.50
C SER A 105 -3.46 8.07 21.30
N ALA A 106 -2.59 9.08 21.46
CA ALA A 106 -1.71 9.54 20.40
C ALA A 106 -0.70 8.47 19.94
N ILE A 107 -0.28 7.58 20.82
CA ILE A 107 0.61 6.46 20.45
C ILE A 107 -0.16 5.37 19.71
N ARG A 108 -1.41 5.11 20.07
CA ARG A 108 -2.18 3.98 19.57
C ARG A 108 -3.12 4.28 18.41
N GLU A 109 -3.59 5.52 18.30
CA GLU A 109 -4.62 5.94 17.36
C GLU A 109 -4.34 7.35 16.83
N PHE A 110 -3.10 7.57 16.33
CA PHE A 110 -2.74 8.87 15.79
C PHE A 110 -3.47 9.13 14.47
N PRO A 111 -4.38 10.10 14.42
CA PRO A 111 -5.19 10.34 13.23
C PRO A 111 -4.43 11.17 12.20
N LEU A 112 -4.54 10.79 10.94
CA LEU A 112 -4.09 11.56 9.78
C LEU A 112 -5.19 11.59 8.73
N GLU A 113 -5.57 12.76 8.29
CA GLU A 113 -6.50 12.94 7.18
C GLU A 113 -5.76 12.79 5.86
N VAL A 114 -6.27 11.95 4.97
CA VAL A 114 -5.73 11.77 3.62
C VAL A 114 -6.32 12.84 2.71
N GLN A 115 -5.46 13.69 2.16
CA GLN A 115 -5.88 14.76 1.24
C GLN A 115 -5.76 14.32 -0.22
N ASP A 116 -4.67 13.65 -0.59
CA ASP A 116 -4.44 13.08 -1.93
C ASP A 116 -3.26 12.09 -1.86
N GLY A 117 -3.01 11.41 -2.98
CA GLY A 117 -1.79 10.66 -3.22
C GLY A 117 -0.68 11.51 -3.84
N MET A 118 0.52 10.94 -3.92
CA MET A 118 1.61 11.55 -4.68
C MET A 118 1.27 11.57 -6.17
N SER A 119 1.97 12.45 -6.93
CA SER A 119 1.76 12.57 -8.37
C SER A 119 2.11 11.28 -9.13
N PHE A 120 1.53 11.09 -10.31
CA PHE A 120 1.78 9.95 -11.20
C PHE A 120 3.27 9.69 -11.46
N SER A 121 4.08 10.78 -11.53
CA SER A 121 5.54 10.68 -11.73
C SER A 121 6.31 10.05 -10.56
N GLN A 122 5.69 9.94 -9.40
CA GLN A 122 6.29 9.35 -8.19
C GLN A 122 5.65 8.01 -7.81
N ALA A 123 4.60 7.59 -8.52
CA ALA A 123 3.96 6.31 -8.29
C ALA A 123 4.88 5.17 -8.73
N GLN A 124 5.06 4.17 -7.87
CA GLN A 124 5.79 2.93 -8.20
C GLN A 124 4.91 1.97 -8.99
N VAL A 125 3.61 2.00 -8.76
CA VAL A 125 2.57 1.18 -9.40
C VAL A 125 1.36 2.06 -9.65
N CYS A 126 0.68 1.85 -10.76
CA CYS A 126 -0.52 2.58 -11.12
C CYS A 126 -1.74 1.66 -11.07
N SER A 127 -2.80 2.13 -10.45
CA SER A 127 -4.09 1.44 -10.44
C SER A 127 -4.90 1.84 -11.69
N GLY A 128 -5.62 0.88 -12.29
CA GLY A 128 -6.33 1.06 -13.55
C GLY A 128 -5.59 0.44 -14.74
N GLY A 129 -6.27 0.35 -15.88
CA GLY A 129 -5.72 -0.26 -17.09
C GLY A 129 -6.78 -0.88 -17.97
N VAL A 130 -6.38 -1.84 -18.81
CA VAL A 130 -7.29 -2.63 -19.63
C VAL A 130 -8.09 -3.56 -18.74
N ASP A 131 -9.42 -3.51 -18.87
CA ASP A 131 -10.34 -4.38 -18.13
C ASP A 131 -10.02 -5.85 -18.38
N THR A 132 -9.66 -6.56 -17.33
CA THR A 132 -9.29 -7.97 -17.37
C THR A 132 -10.42 -8.88 -17.85
N SER A 133 -11.68 -8.47 -17.70
CA SER A 133 -12.84 -9.22 -18.23
C SER A 133 -12.83 -9.30 -19.76
N GLN A 134 -12.17 -8.36 -20.44
CA GLN A 134 -12.04 -8.28 -21.90
C GLN A 134 -10.80 -9.03 -22.44
N VAL A 135 -10.05 -9.69 -21.58
CA VAL A 135 -8.84 -10.44 -21.93
C VAL A 135 -9.02 -11.91 -21.61
N ASN A 136 -8.53 -12.78 -22.48
CA ASN A 136 -8.50 -14.22 -22.22
C ASN A 136 -7.37 -14.54 -21.25
N SER A 137 -7.68 -15.01 -20.05
CA SER A 137 -6.72 -15.30 -19.00
C SER A 137 -5.71 -16.41 -19.31
N GLN A 138 -6.00 -17.28 -20.29
CA GLN A 138 -5.11 -18.36 -20.66
C GLN A 138 -4.12 -17.97 -21.77
N THR A 139 -4.49 -16.99 -22.61
CA THR A 139 -3.69 -16.61 -23.78
C THR A 139 -3.20 -15.18 -23.73
N MET A 140 -3.76 -14.35 -22.84
CA MET A 140 -3.58 -12.90 -22.78
C MET A 140 -4.07 -12.17 -24.05
N GLU A 141 -4.86 -12.82 -24.90
CA GLU A 141 -5.43 -12.23 -26.11
C GLU A 141 -6.69 -11.42 -25.77
N SER A 142 -6.85 -10.27 -26.44
CA SER A 142 -8.08 -9.49 -26.39
C SER A 142 -9.28 -10.31 -26.90
N LYS A 143 -10.38 -10.28 -26.16
CA LYS A 143 -11.67 -10.86 -26.62
C LYS A 143 -12.34 -9.98 -27.68
N LEU A 144 -11.96 -8.70 -27.77
CA LEU A 144 -12.54 -7.74 -28.69
C LEU A 144 -11.75 -7.63 -30.01
N CYS A 145 -10.43 -7.82 -29.97
CA CYS A 145 -9.57 -7.64 -31.12
C CYS A 145 -8.64 -8.85 -31.25
N ARG A 146 -8.90 -9.68 -32.25
CA ARG A 146 -8.10 -10.88 -32.53
C ARG A 146 -6.67 -10.51 -32.89
N GLY A 147 -5.70 -11.22 -32.31
CA GLY A 147 -4.27 -11.00 -32.55
C GLY A 147 -3.65 -9.88 -31.70
N LEU A 148 -4.44 -9.19 -30.87
CA LEU A 148 -3.97 -8.21 -29.90
C LEU A 148 -3.80 -8.89 -28.53
N TYR A 149 -2.60 -8.78 -27.96
CA TYR A 149 -2.25 -9.39 -26.68
C TYR A 149 -1.85 -8.30 -25.69
N PHE A 150 -2.17 -8.51 -24.41
CA PHE A 150 -1.83 -7.63 -23.32
C PHE A 150 -0.96 -8.34 -22.29
N ALA A 151 -0.06 -7.62 -21.62
CA ALA A 151 0.77 -8.17 -20.54
C ALA A 151 1.17 -7.09 -19.54
N GLY A 152 1.48 -7.52 -18.34
CA GLY A 152 2.01 -6.64 -17.27
C GLY A 152 0.99 -5.63 -16.76
N GLU A 153 1.51 -4.48 -16.37
CA GLU A 153 0.77 -3.39 -15.73
C GLU A 153 -0.21 -2.65 -16.66
N LEU A 154 -0.18 -2.94 -17.95
CA LEU A 154 -1.17 -2.44 -18.90
C LEU A 154 -2.58 -2.97 -18.58
N LEU A 155 -2.67 -4.15 -17.96
CA LEU A 155 -3.89 -4.73 -17.43
C LEU A 155 -4.23 -4.11 -16.08
N ASP A 156 -5.53 -3.94 -15.79
CA ASP A 156 -6.01 -3.49 -14.48
C ASP A 156 -5.80 -4.60 -13.43
N ILE A 157 -4.53 -4.78 -13.06
CA ILE A 157 -4.07 -5.70 -12.02
C ILE A 157 -3.07 -4.95 -11.14
N ASP A 158 -3.43 -4.79 -9.88
CA ASP A 158 -2.63 -4.16 -8.85
C ASP A 158 -2.34 -5.17 -7.73
N GLY A 159 -1.15 -5.74 -7.77
CA GLY A 159 -0.69 -6.72 -6.79
C GLY A 159 -0.09 -6.06 -5.56
N THR A 160 -0.07 -6.80 -4.45
CA THR A 160 0.56 -6.34 -3.21
C THR A 160 2.06 -6.06 -3.40
N CYS A 161 2.60 -5.14 -2.60
CA CYS A 161 4.04 -4.89 -2.57
C CYS A 161 4.82 -6.16 -2.22
N GLY A 162 6.01 -6.34 -2.82
CA GLY A 162 6.84 -7.52 -2.57
C GLY A 162 7.18 -8.33 -3.83
N GLY A 163 7.15 -7.70 -5.01
CA GLY A 163 7.56 -8.31 -6.29
C GLY A 163 6.43 -8.97 -7.08
N TYR A 164 5.19 -8.99 -6.56
CA TYR A 164 4.04 -9.61 -7.24
C TYR A 164 3.72 -8.95 -8.58
N ASN A 165 3.82 -7.63 -8.70
CA ASN A 165 3.60 -6.92 -9.96
C ASN A 165 4.65 -7.27 -11.01
N LEU A 166 5.93 -7.42 -10.63
CA LEU A 166 6.99 -7.90 -11.51
C LEU A 166 6.77 -9.35 -11.93
N GLN A 167 6.39 -10.22 -10.98
CA GLN A 167 6.08 -11.62 -11.29
C GLN A 167 4.89 -11.72 -12.25
N TRP A 168 3.86 -10.90 -12.05
CA TRP A 168 2.74 -10.79 -12.97
C TRP A 168 3.18 -10.35 -14.37
N ALA A 169 4.02 -9.31 -14.47
CA ALA A 169 4.51 -8.81 -15.75
C ALA A 169 5.28 -9.89 -16.53
N TRP A 170 6.15 -10.64 -15.85
CA TRP A 170 6.89 -11.75 -16.48
C TRP A 170 5.98 -12.90 -16.89
N SER A 171 5.08 -13.32 -16.00
CA SER A 171 4.20 -14.46 -16.26
C SER A 171 3.23 -14.18 -17.40
N SER A 172 2.58 -13.02 -17.38
CA SER A 172 1.64 -12.61 -18.44
C SER A 172 2.36 -12.37 -19.78
N GLY A 173 3.56 -11.79 -19.75
CA GLY A 173 4.40 -11.61 -20.93
C GLY A 173 4.84 -12.93 -21.56
N ALA A 174 5.23 -13.91 -20.75
CA ALA A 174 5.57 -15.25 -21.23
C ALA A 174 4.38 -15.97 -21.86
N VAL A 175 3.19 -15.85 -21.26
CA VAL A 175 1.96 -16.44 -21.81
C VAL A 175 1.61 -15.79 -23.16
N ALA A 176 1.55 -14.46 -23.21
CA ALA A 176 1.24 -13.72 -24.45
C ALA A 176 2.23 -14.06 -25.59
N GLY A 177 3.53 -14.08 -25.29
CA GLY A 177 4.59 -14.38 -26.27
C GLY A 177 4.52 -15.81 -26.80
N ASN A 178 4.23 -16.80 -25.97
CA ASN A 178 4.08 -18.19 -26.41
C ASN A 178 2.90 -18.36 -27.37
N PHE A 179 1.75 -17.81 -27.08
CA PHE A 179 0.58 -17.92 -27.95
C PHE A 179 0.75 -17.17 -29.28
N GLN A 180 1.35 -16.00 -29.27
CA GLN A 180 1.67 -15.24 -30.48
C GLN A 180 2.62 -16.03 -31.41
N SER A 181 3.64 -16.67 -30.86
CA SER A 181 4.59 -17.48 -31.65
C SER A 181 3.95 -18.73 -32.30
N HIS A 182 2.99 -19.36 -31.64
CA HIS A 182 2.23 -20.48 -32.17
C HIS A 182 1.38 -20.08 -33.40
N ILE A 183 0.74 -18.93 -33.35
CA ILE A 183 -0.09 -18.42 -34.46
C ILE A 183 0.78 -18.10 -35.69
N GLN A 184 1.94 -17.48 -35.49
CA GLN A 184 2.87 -17.16 -36.59
C GLN A 184 3.39 -18.43 -37.26
N ARG A 185 3.76 -19.47 -36.51
CA ARG A 185 4.21 -20.76 -37.05
C ARG A 185 3.13 -21.48 -37.86
N HIS A 186 1.87 -21.42 -37.46
CA HIS A 186 0.76 -22.02 -38.18
C HIS A 186 0.39 -21.24 -39.46
N SER A 187 0.49 -19.92 -39.43
CA SER A 187 0.27 -19.06 -40.60
C SER A 187 1.36 -19.25 -41.67
N SER A 188 2.61 -19.41 -41.26
CA SER A 188 3.74 -19.67 -42.17
C SER A 188 3.64 -21.03 -42.81
N LYS A 189 3.24 -22.10 -42.09
CA LYS A 189 3.03 -23.44 -42.64
C LYS A 189 1.89 -23.47 -43.69
N LYS A 190 0.79 -22.72 -43.45
CA LYS A 190 -0.32 -22.63 -44.40
C LYS A 190 0.06 -21.87 -45.68
N ARG A 191 1.01 -20.95 -45.67
CA ARG A 191 1.52 -20.26 -46.86
C ARG A 191 2.42 -21.16 -47.72
N LEU A 192 3.24 -22.02 -47.06
CA LEU A 192 4.13 -22.96 -47.76
C LEU A 192 3.42 -24.14 -48.40
N GLN A 193 2.18 -24.45 -48.03
CA GLN A 193 1.35 -25.53 -48.65
C GLN A 193 0.48 -25.03 -49.80
N LYS A 194 0.52 -23.75 -50.19
CA LYS A 194 -0.26 -23.17 -51.30
C LYS A 194 0.61 -22.81 -52.51
N HIS A 195 1.83 -23.29 -52.55
CA HIS A 195 2.73 -23.26 -53.68
C HIS A 195 3.23 -24.70 -53.95
#